data_29d62a11d6f2474e2cb412caf67d6b91
#
_entry.id   29d62a11d6f2474e2cb412caf67d6b91
#
_cell.length_a   1.000
_cell.length_b   1.000
_cell.length_c   1.000
_cell.angle_alpha   90.00
_cell.angle_beta   90.00
_cell.angle_gamma   90.00
#
_symmetry.space_group_name_H-M   'P 1'
#
loop_
_entity.id
_entity.type
_entity.pdbx_description
1 polymer ?
#
loop_
_entity_poly.entity_id
_entity_poly.type
_entity_poly.pdbx_seq_one_letter_code
_entity_poly.pdbx_strand_id
1 'polypeptide(L)'
;MITILHYLRECSDMTADLIYTFQSLGLANGYDDVEAEFAPFKEFKSTWKRSGHSVRFQISDYLRGADRRVLEDFANSLYGCLTGEGPRGIYSDSLITWMGSKDFVNRNQPIYLKRSRNLTLDHHGQVYDLQDAYLSLREQGLVRACPDAVFNWTVRENRRRVGYCSVLMKVVAVSSILDSVDVPSYVSEYVLYHELLHIEDGMRPNRRHHDKNFRNRERLHPRWRESEEWLRRLASRPV
;
A
#
# COMPACT_ATOMS: atom_id res chain seq x y z
N MET A 1 -15.39 -25.62 14.02
CA MET A 1 -16.72 -25.38 13.42
C MET A 1 -17.32 -24.03 13.81
N ILE A 2 -17.21 -23.60 15.07
CA ILE A 2 -17.73 -22.28 15.55
C ILE A 2 -17.04 -21.09 14.86
N THR A 3 -15.74 -21.15 14.59
CA THR A 3 -14.94 -20.06 14.00
C THR A 3 -15.35 -19.74 12.54
N ILE A 4 -15.68 -20.76 11.74
CA ILE A 4 -16.09 -20.57 10.33
C ILE A 4 -17.48 -19.94 10.25
N LEU A 5 -18.41 -20.37 11.09
CA LEU A 5 -19.76 -19.79 11.14
C LEU A 5 -19.75 -18.34 11.62
N HIS A 6 -18.89 -18.01 12.58
CA HIS A 6 -18.72 -16.63 13.05
C HIS A 6 -18.15 -15.73 11.94
N TYR A 7 -17.11 -16.19 11.27
CA TYR A 7 -16.51 -15.48 10.13
C TYR A 7 -17.48 -15.25 8.96
N LEU A 8 -18.30 -16.27 8.61
CA LEU A 8 -19.32 -16.15 7.56
C LEU A 8 -20.43 -15.17 7.93
N ARG A 9 -20.80 -15.10 9.20
CA ARG A 9 -21.80 -14.16 9.72
C ARG A 9 -21.27 -12.72 9.68
N GLU A 10 -20.06 -12.48 10.17
CA GLU A 10 -19.40 -11.17 10.07
C GLU A 10 -19.25 -10.71 8.61
N CYS A 11 -18.87 -11.59 7.70
CA CYS A 11 -18.77 -11.25 6.27
C CYS A 11 -20.12 -10.90 5.64
N SER A 12 -21.22 -11.54 6.09
CA SER A 12 -22.57 -11.24 5.63
C SER A 12 -23.04 -9.88 6.14
N ASP A 13 -22.83 -9.61 7.43
CA ASP A 13 -23.20 -8.35 8.07
C ASP A 13 -22.45 -7.16 7.44
N MET A 14 -21.15 -7.31 7.20
CA MET A 14 -20.32 -6.28 6.56
C MET A 14 -20.75 -5.97 5.11
N THR A 15 -21.21 -6.98 4.38
CA THR A 15 -21.71 -6.77 3.01
C THR A 15 -23.06 -6.05 3.02
N ALA A 16 -23.91 -6.37 3.99
CA ALA A 16 -25.18 -5.67 4.20
C ALA A 16 -24.95 -4.19 4.59
N ASP A 17 -23.99 -3.91 5.47
CA ASP A 17 -23.60 -2.55 5.85
C ASP A 17 -23.08 -1.74 4.67
N LEU A 18 -22.25 -2.36 3.80
CA LEU A 18 -21.78 -1.71 2.58
C LEU A 18 -22.94 -1.30 1.69
N ILE A 19 -23.82 -2.26 1.36
CA ILE A 19 -24.97 -2.04 0.46
C ILE A 19 -25.86 -0.94 1.05
N TYR A 20 -26.23 -1.06 2.32
CA TYR A 20 -27.10 -0.08 3.00
C TYR A 20 -26.50 1.33 2.98
N THR A 21 -25.22 1.45 3.32
CA THR A 21 -24.51 2.75 3.35
C THR A 21 -24.51 3.41 1.96
N PHE A 22 -24.14 2.65 0.93
CA PHE A 22 -24.05 3.19 -0.42
C PHE A 22 -25.41 3.53 -1.00
N GLN A 23 -26.45 2.72 -0.76
CA GLN A 23 -27.82 3.00 -1.21
C GLN A 23 -28.40 4.23 -0.52
N SER A 24 -28.26 4.33 0.81
CA SER A 24 -28.77 5.48 1.57
C SER A 24 -28.15 6.81 1.12
N LEU A 25 -26.82 6.82 0.91
CA LEU A 25 -26.11 8.00 0.41
C LEU A 25 -26.40 8.24 -1.08
N GLY A 26 -26.65 7.21 -1.85
CA GLY A 26 -27.05 7.32 -3.26
C GLY A 26 -28.32 8.11 -3.42
N LEU A 27 -29.35 7.78 -2.68
CA LEU A 27 -30.62 8.51 -2.68
C LEU A 27 -30.43 10.02 -2.35
N ALA A 28 -29.59 10.32 -1.36
CA ALA A 28 -29.26 11.71 -1.00
C ALA A 28 -28.48 12.46 -2.09
N ASN A 29 -27.81 11.74 -3.01
CA ASN A 29 -27.04 12.29 -4.13
C ASN A 29 -27.74 12.16 -5.50
N GLY A 30 -29.04 11.78 -5.53
CA GLY A 30 -29.85 11.70 -6.74
C GLY A 30 -29.67 10.40 -7.53
N TYR A 31 -29.19 9.32 -6.88
CA TYR A 31 -29.08 7.99 -7.44
C TYR A 31 -30.09 7.06 -6.77
N ASP A 32 -31.01 6.51 -7.52
CA ASP A 32 -32.09 5.61 -7.06
C ASP A 32 -31.77 4.12 -7.31
N ASP A 33 -30.82 3.82 -8.19
CA ASP A 33 -30.33 2.47 -8.48
C ASP A 33 -28.82 2.39 -8.13
N VAL A 34 -28.51 1.88 -6.95
CA VAL A 34 -27.16 1.79 -6.43
C VAL A 34 -26.76 0.37 -6.07
N GLU A 35 -25.71 -0.10 -6.72
CA GLU A 35 -25.04 -1.35 -6.39
C GLU A 35 -23.66 -1.10 -5.80
N ALA A 36 -23.29 -1.80 -4.73
CA ALA A 36 -21.96 -1.76 -4.14
C ALA A 36 -21.51 -3.17 -3.75
N GLU A 37 -20.31 -3.53 -4.16
CA GLU A 37 -19.70 -4.82 -3.87
C GLU A 37 -18.23 -4.70 -3.48
N PHE A 38 -17.77 -5.62 -2.63
CA PHE A 38 -16.34 -5.76 -2.36
C PHE A 38 -15.65 -6.52 -3.48
N ALA A 39 -14.54 -5.97 -3.98
CA ALA A 39 -13.73 -6.57 -5.05
C ALA A 39 -12.28 -6.83 -4.58
N PRO A 40 -11.68 -7.98 -4.97
CA PRO A 40 -10.36 -8.40 -4.51
C PRO A 40 -9.24 -7.69 -5.30
N PHE A 41 -9.12 -6.38 -5.17
CA PHE A 41 -8.02 -5.64 -5.75
C PHE A 41 -6.70 -5.95 -5.05
N LYS A 42 -5.58 -5.88 -5.80
CA LYS A 42 -4.25 -5.98 -5.20
C LYS A 42 -3.93 -4.74 -4.37
N GLU A 43 -4.14 -3.57 -4.94
CA GLU A 43 -3.94 -2.29 -4.25
C GLU A 43 -5.28 -1.77 -3.69
N PHE A 44 -5.21 -0.92 -2.66
CA PHE A 44 -6.40 -0.24 -2.16
C PHE A 44 -6.92 0.74 -3.21
N LYS A 45 -8.06 0.41 -3.80
CA LYS A 45 -8.72 1.27 -4.79
C LYS A 45 -10.22 1.02 -4.85
N SER A 46 -10.93 1.94 -5.46
CA SER A 46 -12.34 1.80 -5.81
C SER A 46 -12.54 2.18 -7.26
N THR A 47 -13.51 1.56 -7.90
CA THR A 47 -13.97 1.90 -9.25
C THR A 47 -15.47 2.04 -9.25
N TRP A 48 -15.99 2.85 -10.15
CA TRP A 48 -17.44 2.98 -10.34
C TRP A 48 -17.80 3.15 -11.81
N LYS A 49 -19.02 2.75 -12.14
CA LYS A 49 -19.67 3.00 -13.42
C LYS A 49 -20.99 3.71 -13.17
N ARG A 50 -21.24 4.81 -13.88
CA ARG A 50 -22.45 5.63 -13.76
C ARG A 50 -23.21 5.63 -15.08
N SER A 51 -24.53 5.51 -15.01
CA SER A 51 -25.44 5.66 -16.14
C SER A 51 -26.75 6.28 -15.66
N GLY A 52 -27.02 7.53 -16.01
CA GLY A 52 -28.22 8.25 -15.52
C GLY A 52 -28.23 8.32 -13.99
N HIS A 53 -29.31 7.81 -13.39
CA HIS A 53 -29.50 7.70 -11.94
C HIS A 53 -28.98 6.38 -11.33
N SER A 54 -28.34 5.53 -12.15
CA SER A 54 -27.76 4.27 -11.68
C SER A 54 -26.24 4.43 -11.46
N VAL A 55 -25.72 3.83 -10.39
CA VAL A 55 -24.29 3.75 -10.13
C VAL A 55 -23.92 2.40 -9.50
N ARG A 56 -22.86 1.79 -10.02
CA ARG A 56 -22.29 0.55 -9.50
C ARG A 56 -20.87 0.80 -9.01
N PHE A 57 -20.60 0.49 -7.74
CA PHE A 57 -19.30 0.60 -7.10
C PHE A 57 -18.65 -0.77 -6.91
N GLN A 58 -17.34 -0.85 -7.21
CA GLN A 58 -16.48 -1.93 -6.77
C GLN A 58 -15.47 -1.36 -5.77
N ILE A 59 -15.55 -1.83 -4.55
CA ILE A 59 -14.81 -1.32 -3.40
C ILE A 59 -13.76 -2.34 -2.99
N SER A 60 -12.54 -1.89 -2.71
CA SER A 60 -11.50 -2.78 -2.20
C SER A 60 -11.97 -3.56 -0.97
N ASP A 61 -11.85 -4.87 -1.01
CA ASP A 61 -12.21 -5.75 0.10
C ASP A 61 -11.30 -5.60 1.33
N TYR A 62 -10.21 -4.81 1.22
CA TYR A 62 -9.43 -4.34 2.38
C TYR A 62 -10.25 -3.47 3.34
N LEU A 63 -11.38 -2.91 2.90
CA LEU A 63 -12.34 -2.21 3.76
C LEU A 63 -13.21 -3.14 4.61
N ARG A 64 -13.14 -4.46 4.39
CA ARG A 64 -13.80 -5.39 5.30
C ARG A 64 -13.22 -5.25 6.70
N GLY A 65 -14.08 -5.04 7.68
CA GLY A 65 -13.71 -4.77 9.06
C GLY A 65 -13.51 -3.29 9.41
N ALA A 66 -13.77 -2.38 8.48
CA ALA A 66 -13.98 -0.97 8.81
C ALA A 66 -15.26 -0.82 9.64
N ASP A 67 -15.24 0.05 10.65
CA ASP A 67 -16.47 0.39 11.32
C ASP A 67 -17.42 1.20 10.42
N ARG A 68 -18.67 1.26 10.81
CA ARG A 68 -19.71 1.94 10.02
C ARG A 68 -19.37 3.40 9.72
N ARG A 69 -18.78 4.13 10.65
CA ARG A 69 -18.41 5.53 10.48
C ARG A 69 -17.33 5.69 9.39
N VAL A 70 -16.30 4.85 9.41
CA VAL A 70 -15.26 4.85 8.38
C VAL A 70 -15.84 4.54 7.00
N LEU A 71 -16.78 3.59 6.94
CA LEU A 71 -17.46 3.23 5.70
C LEU A 71 -18.36 4.36 5.17
N GLU A 72 -19.10 5.03 6.06
CA GLU A 72 -19.94 6.19 5.70
C GLU A 72 -19.08 7.37 5.21
N ASP A 73 -18.01 7.72 5.91
CA ASP A 73 -17.08 8.78 5.50
C ASP A 73 -16.42 8.48 4.14
N PHE A 74 -16.05 7.22 3.92
CA PHE A 74 -15.50 6.76 2.65
C PHE A 74 -16.51 6.85 1.51
N ALA A 75 -17.73 6.38 1.72
CA ALA A 75 -18.81 6.44 0.73
C ALA A 75 -19.17 7.90 0.39
N ASN A 76 -19.27 8.79 1.39
CA ASN A 76 -19.46 10.22 1.18
C ASN A 76 -18.36 10.83 0.31
N SER A 77 -17.09 10.46 0.56
CA SER A 77 -15.95 10.92 -0.24
C SER A 77 -16.05 10.44 -1.70
N LEU A 78 -16.50 9.21 -1.93
CA LEU A 78 -16.73 8.67 -3.29
C LEU A 78 -17.86 9.39 -4.02
N TYR A 79 -18.98 9.64 -3.34
CA TYR A 79 -20.08 10.42 -3.92
C TYR A 79 -19.65 11.85 -4.21
N GLY A 80 -18.87 12.48 -3.33
CA GLY A 80 -18.27 13.79 -3.58
C GLY A 80 -17.37 13.81 -4.82
N CYS A 81 -16.58 12.76 -5.06
CA CYS A 81 -15.81 12.61 -6.29
C CYS A 81 -16.70 12.40 -7.52
N LEU A 82 -17.81 11.68 -7.37
CA LEU A 82 -18.75 11.37 -8.44
C LEU A 82 -19.58 12.59 -8.90
N THR A 83 -20.02 13.41 -7.95
CA THR A 83 -20.80 14.62 -8.20
C THR A 83 -19.94 15.84 -8.49
N GLY A 84 -18.68 15.84 -8.08
CA GLY A 84 -17.77 16.97 -8.17
C GLY A 84 -17.95 18.01 -7.04
N GLU A 85 -18.80 17.72 -6.07
CA GLU A 85 -19.19 18.65 -4.99
C GLU A 85 -18.49 18.35 -3.65
N GLY A 86 -17.62 17.35 -3.61
CA GLY A 86 -16.96 16.89 -2.39
C GLY A 86 -15.48 17.27 -2.30
N PRO A 87 -14.82 16.90 -1.18
CA PRO A 87 -13.40 17.08 -1.04
C PRO A 87 -12.65 16.32 -2.15
N ARG A 88 -11.54 16.90 -2.62
CA ARG A 88 -10.71 16.28 -3.66
C ARG A 88 -10.02 15.03 -3.11
N GLY A 89 -10.55 13.87 -3.44
CA GLY A 89 -9.99 12.56 -3.12
C GLY A 89 -10.87 11.72 -2.18
N ILE A 90 -10.61 10.43 -2.19
CA ILE A 90 -11.40 9.42 -1.47
C ILE A 90 -10.91 9.17 -0.02
N TYR A 91 -9.90 9.91 0.42
CA TYR A 91 -9.22 9.65 1.69
C TYR A 91 -9.66 10.66 2.75
N SER A 92 -10.67 10.29 3.55
CA SER A 92 -11.05 11.02 4.76
C SER A 92 -10.05 10.77 5.90
N ASP A 93 -10.02 11.65 6.90
CA ASP A 93 -9.14 11.49 8.06
C ASP A 93 -9.44 10.23 8.85
N SER A 94 -10.72 9.85 8.99
CA SER A 94 -11.15 8.61 9.63
C SER A 94 -10.61 7.38 8.90
N LEU A 95 -10.72 7.36 7.56
CA LEU A 95 -10.18 6.30 6.72
C LEU A 95 -8.66 6.20 6.84
N ILE A 96 -7.93 7.33 6.76
CA ILE A 96 -6.47 7.36 6.91
C ILE A 96 -6.05 6.82 8.28
N THR A 97 -6.72 7.27 9.33
CA THR A 97 -6.46 6.82 10.71
C THR A 97 -6.67 5.32 10.86
N TRP A 98 -7.80 4.83 10.35
CA TRP A 98 -8.12 3.40 10.39
C TRP A 98 -7.14 2.56 9.58
N MET A 99 -6.79 2.95 8.35
CA MET A 99 -5.79 2.27 7.53
C MET A 99 -4.38 2.31 8.12
N GLY A 100 -4.07 3.28 8.97
CA GLY A 100 -2.83 3.36 9.73
C GLY A 100 -2.78 2.46 10.96
N SER A 101 -3.90 1.84 11.34
CA SER A 101 -4.00 1.01 12.54
C SER A 101 -3.26 -0.34 12.38
N LYS A 102 -2.79 -0.88 13.50
CA LYS A 102 -2.18 -2.21 13.54
C LYS A 102 -3.15 -3.31 13.10
N ASP A 103 -4.42 -3.17 13.45
CA ASP A 103 -5.47 -4.14 13.10
C ASP A 103 -5.69 -4.19 11.59
N PHE A 104 -5.67 -3.04 10.91
CA PHE A 104 -5.72 -2.99 9.45
C PHE A 104 -4.55 -3.74 8.82
N VAL A 105 -3.32 -3.47 9.27
CA VAL A 105 -2.11 -4.13 8.76
C VAL A 105 -2.17 -5.64 9.00
N ASN A 106 -2.43 -6.07 10.22
CA ASN A 106 -2.50 -7.48 10.58
C ASN A 106 -3.52 -8.27 9.74
N ARG A 107 -4.66 -7.67 9.45
CA ARG A 107 -5.73 -8.28 8.65
C ARG A 107 -5.38 -8.34 7.16
N ASN A 108 -4.82 -7.27 6.62
CA ASN A 108 -4.76 -7.05 5.18
C ASN A 108 -3.38 -7.36 4.56
N GLN A 109 -2.31 -7.27 5.32
CA GLN A 109 -0.95 -7.58 4.84
C GLN A 109 -0.83 -9.02 4.29
N PRO A 110 -1.34 -10.08 4.96
CA PRO A 110 -1.29 -11.44 4.42
C PRO A 110 -2.08 -11.58 3.12
N ILE A 111 -3.21 -10.87 2.99
CA ILE A 111 -4.02 -10.86 1.77
C ILE A 111 -3.26 -10.21 0.62
N TYR A 112 -2.61 -9.06 0.89
CA TYR A 112 -1.79 -8.35 -0.07
C TYR A 112 -0.61 -9.20 -0.56
N LEU A 113 0.11 -9.85 0.35
CA LEU A 113 1.22 -10.75 0.04
C LEU A 113 0.75 -11.89 -0.87
N LYS A 114 -0.36 -12.54 -0.55
CA LYS A 114 -0.97 -13.60 -1.37
C LYS A 114 -1.32 -13.14 -2.79
N ARG A 115 -1.71 -11.88 -2.96
CA ARG A 115 -2.03 -11.26 -4.26
C ARG A 115 -0.80 -10.76 -5.01
N SER A 116 0.35 -10.70 -4.37
CA SER A 116 1.59 -10.13 -4.90
C SER A 116 2.44 -11.20 -5.58
N ARG A 117 2.11 -11.53 -6.84
CA ARG A 117 2.74 -12.63 -7.61
C ARG A 117 4.24 -12.44 -7.91
N ASN A 118 4.78 -11.24 -7.74
CA ASN A 118 6.18 -10.93 -8.02
C ASN A 118 7.02 -10.75 -6.75
N LEU A 119 6.61 -11.34 -5.62
CA LEU A 119 7.36 -11.38 -4.37
C LEU A 119 7.80 -12.81 -4.08
N THR A 120 9.03 -12.96 -3.59
CA THR A 120 9.56 -14.26 -3.14
C THR A 120 8.90 -14.71 -1.85
N LEU A 121 8.30 -13.80 -1.09
CA LEU A 121 7.80 -13.96 0.27
C LEU A 121 8.91 -14.31 1.26
N ASP A 122 10.14 -13.90 0.93
CA ASP A 122 11.34 -14.14 1.71
C ASP A 122 12.25 -12.90 1.63
N HIS A 123 12.88 -12.56 2.73
CA HIS A 123 13.90 -11.50 2.82
C HIS A 123 15.30 -12.02 2.49
N HIS A 124 15.52 -13.35 2.55
CA HIS A 124 16.78 -13.96 2.14
C HIS A 124 16.89 -13.95 0.61
N GLY A 125 18.00 -13.41 0.14
CA GLY A 125 18.40 -13.50 -1.27
C GLY A 125 19.41 -14.63 -1.49
N GLN A 126 20.04 -14.63 -2.67
CA GLN A 126 21.13 -15.53 -2.99
C GLN A 126 22.47 -15.03 -2.41
N VAL A 127 22.62 -13.71 -2.28
CA VAL A 127 23.83 -13.01 -1.86
C VAL A 127 23.59 -12.15 -0.62
N TYR A 128 22.46 -11.45 -0.56
CA TYR A 128 22.15 -10.48 0.49
C TYR A 128 20.87 -10.84 1.23
N ASP A 129 20.80 -10.40 2.49
CA ASP A 129 19.62 -10.50 3.33
C ASP A 129 19.06 -9.09 3.60
N LEU A 130 17.78 -8.86 3.26
CA LEU A 130 17.12 -7.57 3.47
C LEU A 130 16.84 -7.31 4.94
N GLN A 131 16.69 -8.34 5.77
CA GLN A 131 16.51 -8.19 7.20
C GLN A 131 17.81 -7.70 7.86
N ASP A 132 18.96 -8.24 7.46
CA ASP A 132 20.26 -7.78 7.94
C ASP A 132 20.53 -6.34 7.51
N ALA A 133 20.19 -5.99 6.26
CA ALA A 133 20.28 -4.62 5.78
C ALA A 133 19.39 -3.66 6.60
N TYR A 134 18.15 -4.08 6.95
CA TYR A 134 17.26 -3.30 7.82
C TYR A 134 17.84 -3.11 9.22
N LEU A 135 18.42 -4.15 9.82
CA LEU A 135 19.04 -4.07 11.14
C LEU A 135 20.22 -3.12 11.12
N SER A 136 21.08 -3.19 10.08
CA SER A 136 22.19 -2.25 9.85
C SER A 136 21.71 -0.79 9.80
N LEU A 137 20.67 -0.51 9.00
CA LEU A 137 20.07 0.83 8.90
C LEU A 137 19.51 1.33 10.25
N ARG A 138 18.96 0.40 11.04
CA ARG A 138 18.46 0.68 12.39
C ARG A 138 19.58 1.03 13.37
N GLU A 139 20.67 0.27 13.37
CA GLU A 139 21.85 0.50 14.20
C GLU A 139 22.52 1.82 13.87
N GLN A 140 22.55 2.20 12.60
CA GLN A 140 23.02 3.51 12.12
C GLN A 140 22.06 4.67 12.48
N GLY A 141 20.88 4.40 13.03
CA GLY A 141 19.89 5.43 13.35
C GLY A 141 19.21 6.08 12.14
N LEU A 142 19.34 5.48 10.95
CA LEU A 142 18.81 6.03 9.71
C LEU A 142 17.30 5.79 9.56
N VAL A 143 16.77 4.71 10.14
CA VAL A 143 15.35 4.37 10.11
C VAL A 143 14.81 4.05 11.49
N ARG A 144 13.52 4.31 11.69
CA ARG A 144 12.80 3.98 12.92
C ARG A 144 12.43 2.50 12.94
N ALA A 145 12.06 2.01 14.14
CA ALA A 145 11.50 0.66 14.26
C ALA A 145 10.17 0.54 13.49
N CYS A 146 10.11 -0.43 12.59
CA CYS A 146 8.88 -0.80 11.91
C CYS A 146 8.69 -2.33 12.02
N PRO A 147 8.23 -2.85 13.19
CA PRO A 147 8.18 -4.28 13.45
C PRO A 147 7.20 -5.02 12.53
N ASP A 148 6.23 -4.31 11.98
CA ASP A 148 5.23 -4.88 11.06
C ASP A 148 5.69 -4.83 9.59
N ALA A 149 6.90 -4.31 9.29
CA ALA A 149 7.41 -4.28 7.93
C ALA A 149 7.87 -5.67 7.48
N VAL A 150 7.50 -6.03 6.25
CA VAL A 150 7.89 -7.30 5.62
C VAL A 150 8.72 -7.00 4.38
N PHE A 151 9.90 -7.59 4.29
CA PHE A 151 10.86 -7.39 3.21
C PHE A 151 10.85 -8.57 2.26
N ASN A 152 10.96 -8.29 0.96
CA ASN A 152 10.90 -9.31 -0.07
C ASN A 152 11.84 -8.96 -1.21
N TRP A 153 12.46 -9.96 -1.79
CA TRP A 153 13.01 -9.83 -3.14
C TRP A 153 11.92 -10.01 -4.17
N THR A 154 12.09 -9.41 -5.37
CA THR A 154 11.17 -9.70 -6.47
C THR A 154 11.56 -11.01 -7.15
N VAL A 155 10.55 -11.74 -7.64
CA VAL A 155 10.78 -12.98 -8.44
C VAL A 155 11.43 -12.63 -9.80
N ARG A 156 11.02 -11.50 -10.39
CA ARG A 156 11.56 -11.05 -11.68
C ARG A 156 12.42 -9.82 -11.49
N GLU A 157 13.57 -9.81 -12.12
CA GLU A 157 14.46 -8.65 -12.20
C GLU A 157 13.77 -7.44 -12.81
N ASN A 158 14.08 -6.26 -12.28
CA ASN A 158 13.63 -5.00 -12.85
C ASN A 158 14.70 -3.93 -12.68
N ARG A 159 15.24 -3.43 -13.80
CA ARG A 159 16.28 -2.41 -13.82
C ARG A 159 15.75 -0.99 -13.67
N ARG A 160 14.47 -0.77 -14.01
CA ARG A 160 13.85 0.58 -13.97
C ARG A 160 13.13 0.83 -12.66
N ARG A 161 12.59 -0.21 -12.04
CA ARG A 161 11.93 -0.15 -10.76
C ARG A 161 12.63 -1.11 -9.80
N VAL A 162 13.75 -0.67 -9.25
CA VAL A 162 14.62 -1.48 -8.39
C VAL A 162 14.09 -1.65 -6.97
N GLY A 163 13.12 -0.84 -6.55
CA GLY A 163 12.40 -0.96 -5.29
C GLY A 163 10.97 -0.51 -5.42
N TYR A 164 10.11 -0.97 -4.55
CA TYR A 164 8.77 -0.43 -4.30
C TYR A 164 8.25 -0.86 -2.94
N CYS A 165 7.35 -0.07 -2.37
CA CYS A 165 6.65 -0.45 -1.14
C CYS A 165 5.15 -0.26 -1.26
N SER A 166 4.41 -1.02 -0.47
CA SER A 166 3.04 -0.73 -0.10
C SER A 166 3.04 -0.12 1.29
N VAL A 167 2.86 1.20 1.35
CA VAL A 167 2.87 1.96 2.62
C VAL A 167 1.77 1.47 3.55
N LEU A 168 0.57 1.19 3.01
CA LEU A 168 -0.57 0.70 3.78
C LEU A 168 -0.33 -0.69 4.36
N MET A 169 0.28 -1.58 3.57
CA MET A 169 0.51 -2.97 3.97
C MET A 169 1.87 -3.17 4.61
N LYS A 170 2.70 -2.12 4.68
CA LYS A 170 4.09 -2.16 5.19
C LYS A 170 4.92 -3.28 4.56
N VAL A 171 4.76 -3.47 3.25
CA VAL A 171 5.52 -4.45 2.47
C VAL A 171 6.51 -3.73 1.59
N VAL A 172 7.77 -4.07 1.70
CA VAL A 172 8.86 -3.58 0.85
C VAL A 172 9.32 -4.69 -0.08
N ALA A 173 9.59 -4.33 -1.33
CA ALA A 173 10.18 -5.21 -2.32
C ALA A 173 11.40 -4.56 -2.96
N VAL A 174 12.50 -5.29 -3.01
CA VAL A 174 13.74 -4.92 -3.70
C VAL A 174 13.91 -5.85 -4.91
N SER A 175 14.32 -5.29 -6.04
CA SER A 175 14.51 -6.08 -7.26
C SER A 175 15.64 -7.10 -7.10
N SER A 176 15.38 -8.36 -7.48
CA SER A 176 16.36 -9.44 -7.44
C SER A 176 17.60 -9.17 -8.31
N ILE A 177 17.55 -8.21 -9.24
CA ILE A 177 18.75 -7.78 -9.98
C ILE A 177 19.82 -7.19 -9.06
N LEU A 178 19.46 -6.73 -7.86
CA LEU A 178 20.41 -6.19 -6.88
C LEU A 178 20.96 -7.27 -5.94
N ASP A 179 20.45 -8.51 -6.02
CA ASP A 179 20.89 -9.66 -5.24
C ASP A 179 21.97 -10.44 -6.00
N SER A 180 23.12 -9.82 -6.22
CA SER A 180 24.22 -10.38 -6.97
C SER A 180 25.56 -9.96 -6.37
N VAL A 181 26.57 -10.82 -6.47
CA VAL A 181 27.97 -10.54 -6.05
C VAL A 181 28.60 -9.36 -6.81
N ASP A 182 28.09 -9.05 -8.01
CA ASP A 182 28.55 -7.92 -8.82
C ASP A 182 27.94 -6.58 -8.37
N VAL A 183 26.96 -6.62 -7.48
CA VAL A 183 26.29 -5.43 -6.93
C VAL A 183 26.83 -5.18 -5.52
N PRO A 184 27.40 -4.02 -5.22
CA PRO A 184 27.82 -3.70 -3.86
C PRO A 184 26.63 -3.70 -2.89
N SER A 185 26.78 -4.30 -1.69
CA SER A 185 25.72 -4.43 -0.68
C SER A 185 25.04 -3.12 -0.31
N TYR A 186 25.80 -2.00 -0.29
CA TYR A 186 25.26 -0.68 0.01
C TYR A 186 24.22 -0.19 -1.00
N VAL A 187 24.17 -0.79 -2.22
CA VAL A 187 23.18 -0.41 -3.24
C VAL A 187 21.80 -0.99 -2.89
N SER A 188 21.73 -2.27 -2.54
CA SER A 188 20.48 -2.89 -2.07
C SER A 188 20.03 -2.32 -0.73
N GLU A 189 20.96 -2.03 0.20
CA GLU A 189 20.69 -1.35 1.47
C GLU A 189 20.09 0.04 1.23
N TYR A 190 20.66 0.83 0.30
CA TYR A 190 20.13 2.16 -0.05
C TYR A 190 18.73 2.09 -0.65
N VAL A 191 18.45 1.14 -1.54
CA VAL A 191 17.11 0.94 -2.10
C VAL A 191 16.12 0.56 -0.99
N LEU A 192 16.48 -0.35 -0.10
CA LEU A 192 15.68 -0.70 1.07
C LEU A 192 15.41 0.54 1.95
N TYR A 193 16.46 1.33 2.22
CA TYR A 193 16.34 2.58 2.97
C TYR A 193 15.34 3.55 2.34
N HIS A 194 15.43 3.77 1.02
CA HIS A 194 14.49 4.62 0.27
C HIS A 194 13.03 4.18 0.48
N GLU A 195 12.75 2.88 0.36
CA GLU A 195 11.40 2.35 0.52
C GLU A 195 10.90 2.43 1.98
N LEU A 196 11.81 2.27 2.94
CA LEU A 196 11.50 2.45 4.37
C LEU A 196 11.15 3.90 4.71
N LEU A 197 11.79 4.88 4.05
CA LEU A 197 11.41 6.29 4.22
C LEU A 197 9.95 6.55 3.79
N HIS A 198 9.46 5.87 2.73
CA HIS A 198 8.06 5.95 2.34
C HIS A 198 7.12 5.37 3.40
N ILE A 199 7.50 4.24 4.02
CA ILE A 199 6.73 3.64 5.11
C ILE A 199 6.67 4.56 6.33
N GLU A 200 7.81 5.17 6.70
CA GLU A 200 7.87 6.12 7.81
C GLU A 200 7.06 7.39 7.56
N ASP A 201 7.05 7.88 6.34
CA ASP A 201 6.25 9.03 5.92
C ASP A 201 4.75 8.74 5.98
N GLY A 202 4.38 7.47 5.92
CA GLY A 202 3.01 7.01 5.97
C GLY A 202 2.21 7.42 4.73
N MET A 203 0.90 7.23 4.82
CA MET A 203 -0.01 7.61 3.75
C MET A 203 -0.17 9.13 3.68
N ARG A 204 0.20 9.71 2.54
CA ARG A 204 0.09 11.15 2.27
C ARG A 204 -0.71 11.39 0.98
N PRO A 205 -2.05 11.33 1.04
CA PRO A 205 -2.88 11.66 -0.12
C PRO A 205 -2.58 13.11 -0.56
N ASN A 206 -2.54 13.32 -1.87
CA ASN A 206 -2.37 14.65 -2.48
C ASN A 206 -1.02 15.35 -2.23
N ARG A 207 0.00 14.67 -1.72
CA ARG A 207 1.36 15.22 -1.56
C ARG A 207 2.34 14.53 -2.50
N ARG A 208 3.41 15.25 -2.85
CA ARG A 208 4.54 14.65 -3.59
C ARG A 208 5.28 13.70 -2.66
N HIS A 209 5.44 12.44 -3.09
CA HIS A 209 6.15 11.43 -2.29
C HIS A 209 7.63 11.76 -2.09
N HIS A 210 8.29 12.38 -3.07
CA HIS A 210 9.69 12.79 -3.00
C HIS A 210 9.81 14.32 -2.89
N ASP A 211 9.30 14.89 -1.81
CA ASP A 211 9.44 16.31 -1.48
C ASP A 211 10.87 16.65 -1.01
N LYS A 212 11.12 17.92 -0.69
CA LYS A 212 12.44 18.37 -0.22
C LYS A 212 12.88 17.65 1.07
N ASN A 213 11.93 17.38 1.97
CA ASN A 213 12.20 16.74 3.25
C ASN A 213 12.60 15.27 3.05
N PHE A 214 11.86 14.56 2.20
CA PHE A 214 12.21 13.19 1.79
C PHE A 214 13.61 13.12 1.21
N ARG A 215 13.94 13.99 0.25
CA ARG A 215 15.26 14.04 -0.39
C ARG A 215 16.39 14.37 0.59
N ASN A 216 16.14 15.21 1.59
CA ASN A 216 17.11 15.50 2.63
C ASN A 216 17.40 14.27 3.50
N ARG A 217 16.36 13.50 3.85
CA ARG A 217 16.51 12.24 4.61
C ARG A 217 17.23 11.19 3.77
N GLU A 218 16.85 11.02 2.51
CA GLU A 218 17.49 10.08 1.58
C GLU A 218 19.01 10.29 1.49
N ARG A 219 19.46 11.54 1.54
CA ARG A 219 20.89 11.91 1.52
C ARG A 219 21.65 11.62 2.82
N LEU A 220 20.96 11.24 3.88
CA LEU A 220 21.62 10.83 5.14
C LEU A 220 22.26 9.44 5.03
N HIS A 221 21.88 8.63 4.04
CA HIS A 221 22.55 7.35 3.81
C HIS A 221 24.03 7.57 3.45
N PRO A 222 24.99 6.93 4.17
CA PRO A 222 26.42 7.21 4.01
C PRO A 222 26.94 7.06 2.57
N ARG A 223 26.35 6.14 1.82
CA ARG A 223 26.74 5.83 0.44
C ARG A 223 25.69 6.23 -0.61
N TRP A 224 24.87 7.28 -0.32
CA TRP A 224 23.80 7.68 -1.20
C TRP A 224 24.25 8.06 -2.61
N ARG A 225 25.42 8.78 -2.74
CA ARG A 225 25.94 9.23 -4.04
C ARG A 225 26.39 8.06 -4.90
N GLU A 226 27.14 7.14 -4.31
CA GLU A 226 27.65 5.95 -4.99
C GLU A 226 26.50 5.02 -5.38
N SER A 227 25.49 4.88 -4.53
CA SER A 227 24.28 4.10 -4.81
C SER A 227 23.51 4.69 -6.00
N GLU A 228 23.24 5.99 -5.99
CA GLU A 228 22.58 6.71 -7.07
C GLU A 228 23.34 6.59 -8.41
N GLU A 229 24.67 6.71 -8.36
CA GLU A 229 25.51 6.56 -9.56
C GLU A 229 25.45 5.13 -10.09
N TRP A 230 25.52 4.14 -9.20
CA TRP A 230 25.43 2.73 -9.55
C TRP A 230 24.09 2.41 -10.18
N LEU A 231 22.98 2.83 -9.58
CA LEU A 231 21.62 2.64 -10.08
C LEU A 231 21.40 3.33 -11.45
N ARG A 232 21.98 4.51 -11.66
CA ARG A 232 21.92 5.20 -12.95
C ARG A 232 22.64 4.41 -14.04
N ARG A 233 23.82 3.84 -13.73
CA ARG A 233 24.56 2.97 -14.66
C ARG A 233 23.76 1.69 -14.96
N LEU A 234 23.13 1.09 -13.97
CA LEU A 234 22.26 -0.08 -14.15
C LEU A 234 21.10 0.22 -15.11
N ALA A 235 20.43 1.35 -14.91
CA ALA A 235 19.28 1.75 -15.72
C ALA A 235 19.65 2.06 -17.18
N SER A 236 20.90 2.47 -17.44
CA SER A 236 21.40 2.82 -18.78
C SER A 236 21.91 1.62 -19.60
N ARG A 237 22.08 0.44 -18.97
CA ARG A 237 22.53 -0.77 -19.72
C ARG A 237 21.41 -1.22 -20.68
N PRO A 238 21.71 -1.48 -21.94
CA PRO A 238 20.73 -2.04 -22.87
C PRO A 238 20.24 -3.41 -22.38
N VAL A 239 19.00 -3.73 -22.71
CA VAL A 239 18.33 -5.00 -22.38
C VAL A 239 18.88 -6.10 -23.27
#